data_581c1da13222452c22b7cfbffb22e765
#
_entry.id   581c1da13222452c22b7cfbffb22e765
#
_cell.length_a   1.000
_cell.length_b   1.000
_cell.length_c   1.000
_cell.angle_alpha   90.00
_cell.angle_beta   90.00
_cell.angle_gamma   90.00
#
_symmetry.space_group_name_H-M   'P 1'
#
loop_
_entity.id
_entity.type
_entity.pdbx_description
1 polymer ?
#
loop_
_entity_poly.entity_id
_entity_poly.type
_entity_poly.pdbx_seq_one_letter_code
_entity_poly.pdbx_strand_id
1 'polypeptide(L)'
;MGIDEASVVHNSFQLDRKVSMLKTELNVDALVEQYLSGKEYSVAILRSLKTGELQAYPIELSSPKDSDGNSMLSKSVKSNDAEYVSPVKLGKAKDKICKLAIDSFKALGGKSYGRIDIRCNDEGKAYFLEANLIPGLIQKTGYFP
;
A
#
# COMPACT_ATOMS: atom_id res chain seq x y z
N MET A 1 10.83 -6.95 -2.54
CA MET A 1 11.23 -7.86 -1.43
C MET A 1 12.27 -7.14 -0.63
N GLY A 2 12.30 -7.24 0.71
CA GLY A 2 13.24 -6.51 1.56
C GLY A 2 12.58 -5.74 2.70
N ILE A 3 11.25 -5.72 2.75
CA ILE A 3 10.51 -5.14 3.87
C ILE A 3 10.29 -6.21 4.93
N ASP A 4 10.81 -5.93 6.14
CA ASP A 4 10.65 -6.72 7.35
C ASP A 4 10.35 -5.80 8.55
N GLU A 5 10.23 -6.36 9.75
CA GLU A 5 9.96 -5.60 10.97
C GLU A 5 11.03 -4.55 11.28
N ALA A 6 12.29 -4.78 10.88
CA ALA A 6 13.38 -3.82 11.03
C ALA A 6 13.46 -2.77 9.91
N SER A 7 12.46 -2.66 9.04
CA SER A 7 12.44 -1.68 7.95
C SER A 7 11.95 -0.31 8.39
N VAL A 8 11.25 -0.20 9.53
CA VAL A 8 10.98 1.09 10.17
C VAL A 8 12.19 1.47 11.03
N VAL A 9 12.76 2.62 10.75
CA VAL A 9 13.97 3.11 11.45
C VAL A 9 13.67 4.47 12.08
N HIS A 10 14.19 4.70 13.30
CA HIS A 10 13.87 5.88 14.10
C HIS A 10 15.05 6.85 14.28
N ASN A 11 16.24 6.47 13.78
CA ASN A 11 17.44 7.32 13.85
C ASN A 11 18.45 6.92 12.76
N SER A 12 19.47 7.78 12.58
CA SER A 12 20.50 7.58 11.57
C SER A 12 21.29 6.29 11.72
N PHE A 13 21.58 5.88 12.96
CA PHE A 13 22.32 4.64 13.21
C PHE A 13 21.54 3.40 12.71
N GLN A 14 20.24 3.34 12.99
CA GLN A 14 19.39 2.26 12.48
C GLN A 14 19.27 2.30 10.95
N LEU A 15 19.18 3.50 10.38
CA LEU A 15 19.14 3.70 8.93
C LEU A 15 20.41 3.18 8.27
N ASP A 16 21.58 3.62 8.73
CA ASP A 16 22.87 3.23 8.16
C ASP A 16 23.07 1.71 8.24
N ARG A 17 22.71 1.12 9.38
CA ARG A 17 22.76 -0.33 9.56
C ARG A 17 21.85 -1.08 8.57
N LYS A 18 20.60 -0.61 8.39
CA LYS A 18 19.65 -1.24 7.47
C LYS A 18 20.11 -1.11 6.01
N VAL A 19 20.56 0.06 5.60
CA VAL A 19 21.07 0.31 4.25
C VAL A 19 22.31 -0.57 3.97
N SER A 20 23.26 -0.63 4.91
CA SER A 20 24.45 -1.48 4.79
C SER A 20 24.07 -2.96 4.66
N MET A 21 23.12 -3.45 5.46
CA MET A 21 22.63 -4.82 5.39
C MET A 21 22.02 -5.12 4.00
N LEU A 22 21.14 -4.26 3.49
CA LEU A 22 20.52 -4.44 2.17
C LEU A 22 21.58 -4.48 1.05
N LYS A 23 22.61 -3.66 1.16
CA LYS A 23 23.72 -3.64 0.19
C LYS A 23 24.57 -4.89 0.25
N THR A 24 24.92 -5.36 1.46
CA THR A 24 25.82 -6.51 1.62
C THR A 24 25.15 -7.85 1.40
N GLU A 25 23.92 -8.02 1.90
CA GLU A 25 23.23 -9.31 1.84
C GLU A 25 22.40 -9.52 0.57
N LEU A 26 21.78 -8.45 0.05
CA LEU A 26 20.89 -8.52 -1.10
C LEU A 26 21.47 -7.88 -2.36
N ASN A 27 22.60 -7.15 -2.24
CA ASN A 27 23.21 -6.38 -3.32
C ASN A 27 22.23 -5.43 -4.04
N VAL A 28 21.35 -4.77 -3.26
CA VAL A 28 20.37 -3.79 -3.75
C VAL A 28 20.59 -2.43 -3.12
N ASP A 29 20.16 -1.39 -3.80
CA ASP A 29 20.08 -0.06 -3.23
C ASP A 29 18.80 0.08 -2.39
N ALA A 30 18.88 0.89 -1.33
CA ALA A 30 17.75 1.13 -0.43
C ALA A 30 16.93 2.35 -0.90
N LEU A 31 15.62 2.20 -0.98
CA LEU A 31 14.70 3.33 -1.04
C LEU A 31 14.34 3.73 0.39
N VAL A 32 14.58 4.99 0.72
CA VAL A 32 14.30 5.55 2.05
C VAL A 32 13.12 6.53 1.93
N GLU A 33 12.06 6.25 2.65
CA GLU A 33 10.81 7.03 2.57
C GLU A 33 10.33 7.39 3.98
N GLN A 34 9.50 8.43 4.06
CA GLN A 34 8.83 8.77 5.31
C GLN A 34 7.85 7.65 5.70
N TYR A 35 7.94 7.16 6.94
CA TYR A 35 6.94 6.25 7.47
C TYR A 35 5.61 6.96 7.69
N LEU A 36 4.53 6.38 7.19
CA LEU A 36 3.17 6.85 7.37
C LEU A 36 2.45 5.95 8.38
N SER A 37 2.05 6.50 9.52
CA SER A 37 1.52 5.73 10.67
C SER A 37 0.03 5.40 10.57
N GLY A 38 -0.69 6.02 9.63
CA GLY A 38 -2.14 5.87 9.50
C GLY A 38 -2.58 4.64 8.73
N LYS A 39 -3.85 4.63 8.37
CA LYS A 39 -4.52 3.52 7.67
C LYS A 39 -3.96 3.29 6.27
N GLU A 40 -3.95 2.02 5.88
CA GLU A 40 -3.55 1.58 4.55
C GLU A 40 -4.76 1.08 3.76
N TYR A 41 -4.75 1.38 2.47
CA TYR A 41 -5.84 1.04 1.55
C TYR A 41 -5.27 0.44 0.27
N SER A 42 -5.91 -0.61 -0.21
CA SER A 42 -5.71 -1.11 -1.55
C SER A 42 -6.95 -0.76 -2.38
N VAL A 43 -6.74 -0.13 -3.53
CA VAL A 43 -7.83 0.40 -4.34
C VAL A 43 -7.78 -0.22 -5.72
N ALA A 44 -8.74 -1.09 -6.02
CA ALA A 44 -8.92 -1.58 -7.39
C ALA A 44 -9.51 -0.48 -8.26
N ILE A 45 -8.92 -0.31 -9.44
CA ILE A 45 -9.42 0.58 -10.49
C ILE A 45 -9.89 -0.27 -11.66
N LEU A 46 -11.11 -0.02 -12.11
CA LEU A 46 -11.70 -0.67 -13.27
C LEU A 46 -12.31 0.36 -14.20
N ARG A 47 -12.12 0.16 -15.50
CA ARG A 47 -12.85 0.93 -16.51
C ARG A 47 -14.18 0.24 -16.81
N SER A 48 -15.27 0.96 -16.61
CA SER A 48 -16.60 0.48 -16.97
C SER A 48 -16.72 0.26 -18.48
N LEU A 49 -17.11 -0.94 -18.89
CA LEU A 49 -17.37 -1.24 -20.30
C LEU A 49 -18.61 -0.52 -20.83
N LYS A 50 -19.53 -0.11 -19.93
CA LYS A 50 -20.78 0.57 -20.32
C LYS A 50 -20.58 2.08 -20.50
N THR A 51 -19.85 2.73 -19.58
CA THR A 51 -19.70 4.19 -19.55
C THR A 51 -18.33 4.66 -20.01
N GLY A 52 -17.32 3.79 -20.04
CA GLY A 52 -15.94 4.15 -20.29
C GLY A 52 -15.26 4.87 -19.13
N GLU A 53 -15.96 5.09 -18.01
CA GLU A 53 -15.43 5.78 -16.84
C GLU A 53 -14.62 4.85 -15.94
N LEU A 54 -13.64 5.42 -15.23
CA LEU A 54 -12.89 4.71 -14.20
C LEU A 54 -13.68 4.69 -12.89
N GLN A 55 -13.78 3.51 -12.32
CA GLN A 55 -14.41 3.26 -11.02
C GLN A 55 -13.35 2.78 -10.03
N ALA A 56 -13.42 3.21 -8.78
CA ALA A 56 -12.49 2.86 -7.73
C ALA A 56 -13.20 2.09 -6.60
N TYR A 57 -12.60 0.99 -6.19
CA TYR A 57 -13.12 0.08 -5.16
C TYR A 57 -12.07 -0.06 -4.05
N PRO A 58 -12.13 0.77 -3.00
CA PRO A 58 -11.17 0.71 -1.91
C PRO A 58 -11.54 -0.35 -0.87
N ILE A 59 -10.53 -1.06 -0.40
CA ILE A 59 -10.55 -1.88 0.81
C ILE A 59 -9.52 -1.34 1.79
N GLU A 60 -9.82 -1.41 3.08
CA GLU A 60 -8.88 -1.06 4.15
C GLU A 60 -8.10 -2.32 4.53
N LEU A 61 -6.78 -2.19 4.56
CA LEU A 61 -5.86 -3.23 5.00
C LEU A 61 -5.43 -2.95 6.43
N SER A 62 -5.51 -3.96 7.28
CA SER A 62 -5.04 -3.88 8.67
C SER A 62 -4.08 -5.02 8.93
N SER A 63 -2.91 -4.71 9.46
CA SER A 63 -1.93 -5.69 9.89
C SER A 63 -1.69 -5.57 11.41
N PRO A 64 -1.27 -6.64 12.08
CA PRO A 64 -0.82 -6.56 13.46
C PRO A 64 0.24 -5.48 13.62
N LYS A 65 0.24 -4.83 14.78
CA LYS A 65 1.30 -3.89 15.15
C LYS A 65 2.50 -4.66 15.67
N ASP A 66 3.70 -4.18 15.34
CA ASP A 66 4.94 -4.66 15.94
C ASP A 66 5.08 -4.18 17.40
N SER A 67 6.21 -4.54 18.05
CA SER A 67 6.53 -4.12 19.43
C SER A 67 6.60 -2.61 19.61
N ASP A 68 6.91 -1.87 18.56
CA ASP A 68 7.05 -0.41 18.57
C ASP A 68 5.74 0.30 18.16
N GLY A 69 4.67 -0.48 17.92
CA GLY A 69 3.34 0.02 17.56
C GLY A 69 3.18 0.35 16.08
N ASN A 70 4.16 0.02 15.23
CA ASN A 70 4.08 0.22 13.80
C ASN A 70 3.26 -0.89 13.13
N SER A 71 2.50 -0.54 12.12
CA SER A 71 1.75 -1.47 11.30
C SER A 71 2.37 -1.51 9.91
N MET A 72 2.81 -2.71 9.48
CA MET A 72 3.39 -2.92 8.16
C MET A 72 2.96 -4.24 7.56
N LEU A 73 2.69 -4.25 6.26
CA LEU A 73 2.49 -5.46 5.48
C LEU A 73 3.84 -6.11 5.14
N SER A 74 4.54 -6.62 6.16
CA SER A 74 5.78 -7.35 5.97
C SER A 74 5.55 -8.71 5.30
N LYS A 75 6.62 -9.34 4.82
CA LYS A 75 6.54 -10.67 4.23
C LYS A 75 6.00 -11.70 5.22
N SER A 76 6.35 -11.61 6.50
CA SER A 76 5.87 -12.49 7.56
C SER A 76 4.36 -12.34 7.80
N VAL A 77 3.84 -11.11 7.78
CA VAL A 77 2.40 -10.84 7.91
C VAL A 77 1.63 -11.44 6.73
N LYS A 78 2.10 -11.25 5.51
CA LYS A 78 1.47 -11.81 4.29
C LYS A 78 1.52 -13.33 4.25
N SER A 79 2.60 -13.95 4.72
CA SER A 79 2.74 -15.42 4.71
C SER A 79 1.90 -16.13 5.77
N ASN A 80 1.51 -15.43 6.82
CA ASN A 80 0.75 -16.00 7.96
C ASN A 80 -0.75 -15.66 7.90
N ASP A 81 -1.25 -15.08 6.78
CA ASP A 81 -2.62 -14.58 6.65
C ASP A 81 -3.07 -13.70 7.84
N ALA A 82 -2.12 -12.96 8.43
CA ALA A 82 -2.34 -12.14 9.62
C ALA A 82 -2.89 -10.74 9.30
N GLU A 83 -3.21 -10.48 8.05
CA GLU A 83 -3.83 -9.24 7.63
C GLU A 83 -5.35 -9.38 7.54
N TYR A 84 -6.03 -8.30 7.89
CA TYR A 84 -7.49 -8.22 7.81
C TYR A 84 -7.88 -7.22 6.73
N VAL A 85 -8.85 -7.64 5.91
CA VAL A 85 -9.44 -6.81 4.84
C VAL A 85 -10.82 -6.39 5.27
N SER A 86 -11.12 -5.10 5.20
CA SER A 86 -12.45 -4.58 5.51
C SER A 86 -12.93 -3.56 4.48
N PRO A 87 -14.26 -3.51 4.23
CA PRO A 87 -14.83 -2.52 3.32
C PRO A 87 -14.64 -1.11 3.88
N VAL A 88 -14.30 -0.15 3.02
CA VAL A 88 -14.23 1.26 3.42
C VAL A 88 -15.64 1.84 3.51
N LYS A 89 -15.97 2.39 4.68
CA LYS A 89 -17.27 3.05 4.91
C LYS A 89 -17.47 4.24 3.98
N LEU A 90 -18.72 4.44 3.54
CA LEU A 90 -19.10 5.62 2.75
C LEU A 90 -18.80 6.92 3.49
N GLY A 91 -18.39 7.94 2.75
CA GLY A 91 -18.15 9.28 3.29
C GLY A 91 -16.93 9.97 2.67
N LYS A 92 -16.69 11.19 3.10
CA LYS A 92 -15.63 12.07 2.55
C LYS A 92 -14.23 11.44 2.50
N ALA A 93 -13.90 10.55 3.45
CA ALA A 93 -12.61 9.85 3.46
C ALA A 93 -12.50 8.89 2.28
N LYS A 94 -13.55 8.08 2.03
CA LYS A 94 -13.63 7.18 0.86
C LYS A 94 -13.50 7.97 -0.44
N ASP A 95 -14.22 9.09 -0.55
CA ASP A 95 -14.20 9.92 -1.78
C ASP A 95 -12.79 10.45 -2.09
N LYS A 96 -12.07 10.92 -1.06
CA LYS A 96 -10.66 11.37 -1.20
C LYS A 96 -9.74 10.25 -1.65
N ILE A 97 -9.87 9.05 -1.06
CA ILE A 97 -9.07 7.87 -1.42
C ILE A 97 -9.37 7.44 -2.86
N CYS A 98 -10.65 7.33 -3.24
CA CYS A 98 -11.04 7.00 -4.60
C CYS A 98 -10.52 8.01 -5.62
N LYS A 99 -10.63 9.32 -5.30
CA LYS A 99 -10.14 10.37 -6.16
C LYS A 99 -8.62 10.28 -6.34
N LEU A 100 -7.85 10.15 -5.26
CA LEU A 100 -6.40 10.01 -5.31
C LEU A 100 -5.99 8.80 -6.14
N ALA A 101 -6.66 7.66 -5.96
CA ALA A 101 -6.37 6.44 -6.70
C ALA A 101 -6.62 6.61 -8.21
N ILE A 102 -7.76 7.20 -8.61
CA ILE A 102 -8.09 7.46 -10.01
C ILE A 102 -7.11 8.44 -10.65
N ASP A 103 -6.77 9.51 -9.93
CA ASP A 103 -5.83 10.53 -10.42
C ASP A 103 -4.43 9.95 -10.61
N SER A 104 -3.94 9.14 -9.64
CA SER A 104 -2.66 8.44 -9.74
C SER A 104 -2.64 7.45 -10.91
N PHE A 105 -3.70 6.65 -11.06
CA PHE A 105 -3.82 5.70 -12.17
C PHE A 105 -3.77 6.37 -13.54
N LYS A 106 -4.46 7.51 -13.68
CA LYS A 106 -4.43 8.32 -14.91
C LYS A 106 -3.05 8.90 -15.18
N ALA A 107 -2.40 9.46 -14.15
CA ALA A 107 -1.08 10.06 -14.24
C ALA A 107 -0.01 9.05 -14.70
N LEU A 108 -0.16 7.78 -14.28
CA LEU A 108 0.70 6.66 -14.69
C LEU A 108 0.33 6.07 -16.06
N GLY A 109 -0.62 6.66 -16.78
CA GLY A 109 -1.06 6.18 -18.10
C GLY A 109 -1.93 4.92 -18.06
N GLY A 110 -2.48 4.54 -16.92
CA GLY A 110 -3.37 3.38 -16.78
C GLY A 110 -4.60 3.47 -17.67
N LYS A 111 -4.96 2.36 -18.33
CA LYS A 111 -6.03 2.35 -19.35
C LYS A 111 -7.28 1.61 -18.91
N SER A 112 -7.15 0.37 -18.46
CA SER A 112 -8.29 -0.55 -18.27
C SER A 112 -8.53 -0.89 -16.82
N TYR A 113 -7.54 -1.45 -16.13
CA TYR A 113 -7.62 -1.85 -14.74
C TYR A 113 -6.25 -1.77 -14.09
N GLY A 114 -6.23 -1.75 -12.77
CA GLY A 114 -5.02 -1.74 -11.96
C GLY A 114 -5.34 -1.63 -10.48
N ARG A 115 -4.32 -1.66 -9.64
CA ARG A 115 -4.43 -1.47 -8.20
C ARG A 115 -3.51 -0.34 -7.77
N ILE A 116 -4.05 0.55 -6.97
CA ILE A 116 -3.32 1.66 -6.35
C ILE A 116 -3.32 1.43 -4.84
N ASP A 117 -2.14 1.38 -4.25
CA ASP A 117 -1.98 1.25 -2.82
C ASP A 117 -1.73 2.65 -2.22
N ILE A 118 -2.47 2.97 -1.16
CA ILE A 118 -2.53 4.29 -0.54
C ILE A 118 -2.35 4.13 0.96
N ARG A 119 -1.57 5.01 1.59
CA ARG A 119 -1.45 5.06 3.04
C ARG A 119 -1.67 6.47 3.57
N CYS A 120 -2.29 6.57 4.73
CA CYS A 120 -2.50 7.86 5.40
C CYS A 120 -1.39 8.13 6.42
N ASN A 121 -1.17 9.42 6.72
CA ASN A 121 -0.49 9.79 7.94
C ASN A 121 -1.45 9.75 9.15
N ASP A 122 -0.98 10.08 10.33
CA ASP A 122 -1.74 10.15 11.58
C ASP A 122 -2.90 11.16 11.55
N GLU A 123 -2.79 12.21 10.75
CA GLU A 123 -3.85 13.20 10.53
C GLU A 123 -4.92 12.74 9.53
N GLY A 124 -4.75 11.55 8.93
CA GLY A 124 -5.66 11.01 7.92
C GLY A 124 -5.49 11.60 6.52
N LYS A 125 -4.38 12.29 6.24
CA LYS A 125 -4.02 12.72 4.88
C LYS A 125 -3.50 11.53 4.10
N ALA A 126 -4.10 11.27 2.94
CA ALA A 126 -3.78 10.14 2.08
C ALA A 126 -2.61 10.45 1.14
N TYR A 127 -1.74 9.46 0.97
CA TYR A 127 -0.58 9.49 0.08
C TYR A 127 -0.57 8.25 -0.79
N PHE A 128 -0.19 8.42 -2.05
CA PHE A 128 0.11 7.31 -2.96
C PHE A 128 1.36 6.57 -2.47
N LEU A 129 1.30 5.24 -2.45
CA LEU A 129 2.45 4.38 -2.17
C LEU A 129 2.99 3.76 -3.45
N GLU A 130 2.19 2.90 -4.07
CA GLU A 130 2.60 2.18 -5.27
C GLU A 130 1.41 1.91 -6.21
N ALA A 131 1.75 1.54 -7.45
CA ALA A 131 0.78 1.10 -8.44
C ALA A 131 1.14 -0.28 -8.98
N ASN A 132 0.17 -1.18 -8.95
CA ASN A 132 0.24 -2.48 -9.60
C ASN A 132 -0.67 -2.45 -10.84
N LEU A 133 -0.07 -2.19 -12.01
CA LEU A 133 -0.81 -2.08 -13.27
C LEU A 133 -1.19 -3.45 -13.86
N ILE A 134 -0.64 -4.53 -13.30
CA ILE A 134 -1.01 -5.93 -13.56
C ILE A 134 -1.17 -6.62 -12.19
N PRO A 135 -2.22 -6.28 -11.42
CA PRO A 135 -2.42 -6.88 -10.11
C PRO A 135 -2.80 -8.35 -10.22
N GLY A 136 -2.45 -9.13 -9.19
CA GLY A 136 -2.92 -10.51 -9.09
C GLY A 136 -4.45 -10.54 -8.93
N LEU A 137 -5.12 -11.29 -9.79
CA LEU A 137 -6.60 -11.46 -9.80
C LEU A 137 -7.04 -12.79 -9.19
N ILE A 138 -6.16 -13.44 -8.40
CA ILE A 138 -6.47 -14.73 -7.79
C ILE A 138 -7.45 -14.51 -6.63
N GLN A 139 -8.60 -15.15 -6.72
CA GLN A 139 -9.60 -15.12 -5.64
C GLN A 139 -9.00 -15.60 -4.32
N LYS A 140 -9.26 -14.91 -3.23
CA LYS A 140 -8.78 -15.13 -1.86
C LYS A 140 -7.32 -14.76 -1.56
N THR A 141 -6.46 -14.55 -2.55
CA THR A 141 -5.04 -14.20 -2.31
C THR A 141 -4.61 -12.88 -2.95
N GLY A 142 -5.44 -12.31 -3.82
CA GLY A 142 -5.21 -11.00 -4.41
C GLY A 142 -6.02 -9.92 -3.70
N TYR A 143 -5.42 -8.75 -3.51
CA TYR A 143 -6.11 -7.55 -2.99
C TYR A 143 -6.88 -6.79 -4.07
N PHE A 144 -7.33 -7.50 -5.08
CA PHE A 144 -8.21 -6.94 -6.09
C PHE A 144 -9.63 -7.34 -5.71
N PRO A 145 -10.46 -6.41 -5.21
CA PRO A 145 -11.81 -6.68 -4.74
C PRO A 145 -12.76 -7.11 -5.86
#